data_2c725bc1dd366ac13ad2201d4ad8f448
#
_entry.id   2c725bc1dd366ac13ad2201d4ad8f448
#
_cell.length_a   1.000
_cell.length_b   1.000
_cell.length_c   1.000
_cell.angle_alpha   90.00
_cell.angle_beta   90.00
_cell.angle_gamma   90.00
#
_symmetry.space_group_name_H-M   'P 1'
#
loop_
_entity.id
_entity.type
_entity.pdbx_description
1 polymer ?
#
loop_
_entity_poly.entity_id
_entity_poly.type
_entity_poly.pdbx_seq_one_letter_code
_entity_poly.pdbx_strand_id
1 'polypeptide(L)'
;MKNIIKLLFAAVAIMLVWSCEKDEDQAVLSLKSEPTLKASATTLSLSSANANNNAITFTITPAEYTPAVETTNVLQFAVTGTSFSPLKEAGLSSGVLSKSYTVIEFNALMLSLALPTGVASNVDVRLKTTVGKGAPVYSAVQKISVNPYALISYIYAPGKYQEWDPNTANTLMSPISNGIYVGYIKFLATADNGLAFKITPQKNWDNSYGTNSQFSSGINTIPILYNTGGDIIAPGLGYYQTTVDTNANTLKMIPYQMSLIGSATPGGDWSTDIDMVWDNTQLKWTATATFLAGEFKFRLNHDWSQPNWGGLAEMLQLLEVI
;
A
#
# COMPACT_ATOMS: atom_id res chain seq x y z
N MET A 1 61.09 34.89 53.83
CA MET A 1 60.39 33.64 53.49
C MET A 1 59.01 33.82 52.90
N LYS A 2 58.12 34.71 53.44
CA LYS A 2 56.78 34.93 52.89
C LYS A 2 56.71 35.40 51.41
N ASN A 3 57.68 36.19 50.97
CA ASN A 3 57.70 36.72 49.60
C ASN A 3 58.21 35.70 48.54
N ILE A 4 59.11 34.75 48.93
CA ILE A 4 59.63 33.70 48.08
C ILE A 4 58.50 32.67 47.81
N ILE A 5 57.65 32.37 48.78
CA ILE A 5 56.53 31.49 48.63
C ILE A 5 55.46 32.07 47.67
N LYS A 6 55.24 33.36 47.71
CA LYS A 6 54.34 34.05 46.80
C LYS A 6 54.89 34.07 45.36
N LEU A 7 56.19 34.20 45.17
CA LEU A 7 56.83 34.13 43.86
C LEU A 7 56.80 32.72 43.28
N LEU A 8 56.96 31.68 44.12
CA LEU A 8 56.85 30.31 43.71
C LEU A 8 55.39 29.93 43.31
N PHE A 9 54.39 30.41 44.06
CA PHE A 9 52.98 30.22 43.68
C PHE A 9 52.63 30.92 42.38
N ALA A 10 53.14 32.13 42.13
CA ALA A 10 52.93 32.84 40.87
C ALA A 10 53.61 32.13 39.68
N ALA A 11 54.83 31.62 39.88
CA ALA A 11 55.54 30.86 38.86
C ALA A 11 54.83 29.53 38.52
N VAL A 12 54.27 28.82 39.48
CA VAL A 12 53.50 27.59 39.29
C VAL A 12 52.15 27.90 38.60
N ALA A 13 51.50 29.03 38.96
CA ALA A 13 50.27 29.45 38.32
C ALA A 13 50.47 29.82 36.82
N ILE A 14 51.61 30.41 36.47
CA ILE A 14 51.97 30.74 35.09
C ILE A 14 52.29 29.48 34.26
N MET A 15 52.88 28.44 34.87
CA MET A 15 53.12 27.14 34.19
C MET A 15 51.85 26.33 33.95
N LEU A 16 50.78 26.59 34.75
CA LEU A 16 49.49 25.92 34.56
C LEU A 16 48.63 26.47 33.41
N VAL A 17 48.89 27.68 32.89
CA VAL A 17 48.23 28.28 31.76
C VAL A 17 48.90 27.96 30.40
N TRP A 18 50.06 27.33 30.43
CA TRP A 18 50.63 26.67 29.24
C TRP A 18 50.14 25.20 29.12
N SER A 19 48.91 24.97 29.46
CA SER A 19 48.23 23.76 29.04
C SER A 19 48.04 23.86 27.55
N CYS A 20 48.72 23.02 26.81
CA CYS A 20 48.60 22.80 25.39
C CYS A 20 47.18 23.11 24.90
N GLU A 21 46.99 24.15 24.11
CA GLU A 21 46.08 24.02 22.97
C GLU A 21 46.67 22.88 22.11
N LYS A 22 46.21 21.65 22.37
CA LYS A 22 46.23 20.66 21.36
C LYS A 22 45.30 21.24 20.29
N ASP A 23 45.85 21.82 19.26
CA ASP A 23 45.25 21.82 17.94
C ASP A 23 45.05 20.34 17.61
N GLU A 24 43.98 19.75 18.11
CA GLU A 24 43.50 18.52 17.56
C GLU A 24 43.13 18.87 16.14
N ASP A 25 43.96 18.48 15.17
CA ASP A 25 43.61 18.48 13.77
C ASP A 25 42.27 17.74 13.65
N GLN A 26 41.16 18.49 13.77
CA GLN A 26 39.85 17.91 13.58
C GLN A 26 39.80 17.45 12.13
N ALA A 27 39.81 16.13 11.95
CA ALA A 27 39.69 15.54 10.64
C ALA A 27 38.36 16.00 10.03
N VAL A 28 38.42 16.98 9.14
CA VAL A 28 37.25 17.49 8.43
C VAL A 28 36.86 16.49 7.37
N LEU A 29 35.66 15.92 7.56
CA LEU A 29 35.10 15.01 6.57
C LEU A 29 34.83 15.74 5.26
N SER A 30 35.46 15.33 4.18
CA SER A 30 35.27 15.89 2.85
C SER A 30 34.80 14.80 1.86
N LEU A 31 33.86 15.15 0.99
CA LEU A 31 33.42 14.28 -0.10
C LEU A 31 34.52 14.17 -1.15
N LYS A 32 35.02 12.95 -1.42
CA LYS A 32 36.05 12.66 -2.40
C LYS A 32 35.45 12.32 -3.77
N SER A 33 34.38 11.51 -3.78
CA SER A 33 33.64 11.18 -5.00
C SER A 33 32.14 11.03 -4.73
N GLU A 34 31.32 11.48 -5.67
CA GLU A 34 29.86 11.31 -5.61
C GLU A 34 29.46 9.84 -5.81
N PRO A 35 28.30 9.43 -5.26
CA PRO A 35 27.78 8.10 -5.51
C PRO A 35 27.33 7.95 -6.95
N THR A 36 27.43 6.74 -7.52
CA THR A 36 26.90 6.43 -8.84
C THR A 36 25.95 5.25 -8.80
N LEU A 37 24.97 5.28 -9.71
CA LEU A 37 23.97 4.23 -9.89
C LEU A 37 23.87 3.90 -11.37
N LYS A 38 23.85 2.61 -11.71
CA LYS A 38 23.62 2.13 -13.07
C LYS A 38 22.59 1.00 -13.05
N ALA A 39 21.55 1.13 -13.85
CA ALA A 39 20.54 0.08 -14.05
C ALA A 39 20.95 -0.83 -15.23
N SER A 40 20.68 -2.13 -15.11
CA SER A 40 20.94 -3.11 -16.20
C SER A 40 19.98 -2.97 -17.39
N ALA A 41 18.83 -2.33 -17.18
CA ALA A 41 17.82 -2.06 -18.20
C ALA A 41 17.13 -0.72 -17.93
N THR A 42 16.68 -0.06 -18.99
CA THR A 42 15.92 1.20 -18.92
C THR A 42 14.47 1.06 -19.36
N THR A 43 14.10 -0.12 -19.88
CA THR A 43 12.73 -0.44 -20.29
C THR A 43 12.41 -1.86 -19.86
N LEU A 44 11.28 -2.05 -19.18
CA LEU A 44 10.85 -3.32 -18.61
C LEU A 44 9.36 -3.54 -18.86
N SER A 45 9.01 -4.71 -19.39
CA SER A 45 7.64 -5.23 -19.42
C SER A 45 7.57 -6.42 -18.47
N LEU A 46 6.98 -6.22 -17.31
CA LEU A 46 6.91 -7.25 -16.28
C LEU A 46 5.74 -8.21 -16.59
N SER A 47 5.91 -9.50 -16.28
CA SER A 47 4.89 -10.53 -16.52
C SER A 47 4.94 -11.58 -15.41
N SER A 48 3.77 -12.00 -14.93
CA SER A 48 3.63 -13.07 -13.93
C SER A 48 4.19 -14.41 -14.42
N ALA A 49 4.23 -14.65 -15.75
CA ALA A 49 4.83 -15.86 -16.34
C ALA A 49 6.33 -15.99 -16.02
N ASN A 50 7.01 -14.86 -15.76
CA ASN A 50 8.45 -14.79 -15.45
C ASN A 50 8.74 -14.33 -14.03
N ALA A 51 7.81 -14.51 -13.10
CA ALA A 51 7.82 -13.93 -11.76
C ALA A 51 9.15 -14.08 -11.01
N ASN A 52 9.80 -15.25 -11.11
CA ASN A 52 11.05 -15.56 -10.40
C ASN A 52 12.33 -15.22 -11.18
N ASN A 53 12.21 -14.76 -12.42
CA ASN A 53 13.39 -14.36 -13.22
C ASN A 53 13.89 -13.00 -12.72
N ASN A 54 15.18 -12.72 -12.96
CA ASN A 54 15.74 -11.39 -12.70
C ASN A 54 15.08 -10.36 -13.63
N ALA A 55 14.51 -9.31 -13.04
CA ALA A 55 13.93 -8.19 -13.78
C ALA A 55 14.97 -7.11 -14.05
N ILE A 56 15.70 -6.71 -13.03
CA ILE A 56 16.65 -5.60 -13.09
C ILE A 56 17.73 -5.76 -12.02
N THR A 57 18.93 -5.31 -12.36
CA THR A 57 20.06 -5.21 -11.44
C THR A 57 20.57 -3.79 -11.42
N PHE A 58 20.72 -3.23 -10.24
CA PHE A 58 21.34 -1.95 -9.99
C PHE A 58 22.78 -2.17 -9.55
N THR A 59 23.75 -1.61 -10.29
CA THR A 59 25.15 -1.54 -9.88
C THR A 59 25.38 -0.22 -9.16
N ILE A 60 26.05 -0.28 -8.02
CA ILE A 60 26.14 0.77 -7.03
C ILE A 60 27.60 1.09 -6.77
N THR A 61 27.97 2.36 -6.83
CA THR A 61 29.22 2.86 -6.28
C THR A 61 28.86 3.87 -5.20
N PRO A 62 29.13 3.58 -3.92
CA PRO A 62 28.87 4.52 -2.82
C PRO A 62 29.72 5.79 -2.97
N ALA A 63 29.30 6.87 -2.30
CA ALA A 63 30.15 8.06 -2.16
C ALA A 63 31.40 7.72 -1.37
N GLU A 64 32.55 8.28 -1.74
CA GLU A 64 33.79 8.18 -1.00
C GLU A 64 34.06 9.46 -0.23
N TYR A 65 34.63 9.32 0.96
CA TYR A 65 35.00 10.43 1.84
C TYR A 65 36.45 10.36 2.26
N THR A 66 37.01 11.50 2.63
CA THR A 66 38.33 11.62 3.24
C THR A 66 38.16 12.31 4.61
N PRO A 67 38.58 11.69 5.73
CA PRO A 67 39.03 10.31 5.86
C PRO A 67 37.94 9.27 5.48
N ALA A 68 38.33 8.04 5.18
CA ALA A 68 37.39 6.99 4.83
C ALA A 68 36.46 6.68 6.03
N VAL A 69 35.15 6.68 5.80
CA VAL A 69 34.11 6.45 6.79
C VAL A 69 33.07 5.48 6.25
N GLU A 70 32.37 4.79 7.15
CA GLU A 70 31.24 3.96 6.77
C GLU A 70 30.06 4.80 6.30
N THR A 71 29.43 4.37 5.21
CA THR A 71 28.27 5.03 4.62
C THR A 71 27.04 4.14 4.67
N THR A 72 25.88 4.75 4.90
CA THR A 72 24.58 4.10 4.71
C THR A 72 24.06 4.42 3.32
N ASN A 73 23.70 3.37 2.58
CA ASN A 73 23.26 3.48 1.20
C ASN A 73 21.81 3.00 1.06
N VAL A 74 21.00 3.76 0.30
CA VAL A 74 19.57 3.49 0.09
C VAL A 74 19.22 3.79 -1.36
N LEU A 75 18.56 2.84 -2.03
CA LEU A 75 17.92 3.11 -3.32
C LEU A 75 16.57 3.81 -3.08
N GLN A 76 16.35 4.92 -3.75
CA GLN A 76 15.09 5.66 -3.74
C GLN A 76 14.41 5.56 -5.09
N PHE A 77 13.10 5.24 -5.07
CA PHE A 77 12.24 5.08 -6.25
C PHE A 77 11.07 6.04 -6.14
N ALA A 78 10.78 6.75 -7.22
CA ALA A 78 9.63 7.66 -7.30
C ALA A 78 9.06 7.70 -8.72
N VAL A 79 7.80 8.06 -8.85
CA VAL A 79 7.21 8.34 -10.17
C VAL A 79 7.89 9.56 -10.76
N THR A 80 8.28 9.50 -12.04
CA THR A 80 8.95 10.61 -12.71
C THR A 80 8.11 11.89 -12.63
N GLY A 81 8.78 13.00 -12.29
CA GLY A 81 8.15 14.32 -12.15
C GLY A 81 7.61 14.64 -10.75
N THR A 82 7.68 13.70 -9.78
CA THR A 82 7.22 13.93 -8.40
C THR A 82 8.30 14.52 -7.48
N SER A 83 9.52 14.75 -8.00
CA SER A 83 10.66 15.22 -7.20
C SER A 83 10.93 14.33 -5.97
N PHE A 84 10.76 13.01 -6.12
CA PHE A 84 10.87 12.01 -5.04
C PHE A 84 9.91 12.25 -3.85
N SER A 85 8.69 12.68 -4.11
CA SER A 85 7.64 12.81 -3.09
C SER A 85 6.27 12.49 -3.70
N PRO A 86 5.61 11.37 -3.35
CA PRO A 86 6.09 10.30 -2.46
C PRO A 86 7.21 9.44 -3.08
N LEU A 87 7.96 8.73 -2.23
CA LEU A 87 9.00 7.81 -2.66
C LEU A 87 8.91 6.47 -1.93
N LYS A 88 9.59 5.44 -2.49
CA LYS A 88 9.86 4.17 -1.80
C LYS A 88 11.38 4.03 -1.63
N GLU A 89 11.78 3.47 -0.50
CA GLU A 89 13.19 3.25 -0.17
C GLU A 89 13.50 1.76 -0.02
N ALA A 90 14.67 1.36 -0.52
CA ALA A 90 15.23 0.05 -0.30
C ALA A 90 16.64 0.21 0.29
N GLY A 91 16.79 -0.11 1.57
CA GLY A 91 18.07 -0.09 2.26
C GLY A 91 19.03 -1.15 1.68
N LEU A 92 20.31 -0.82 1.66
CA LEU A 92 21.37 -1.71 1.24
C LEU A 92 22.24 -2.06 2.45
N SER A 93 22.59 -3.33 2.60
CA SER A 93 23.57 -3.74 3.62
C SER A 93 24.94 -3.13 3.32
N SER A 94 25.76 -2.94 4.35
CA SER A 94 27.12 -2.41 4.20
C SER A 94 27.93 -3.27 3.21
N GLY A 95 28.68 -2.63 2.33
CA GLY A 95 29.51 -3.29 1.32
C GLY A 95 28.77 -3.86 0.11
N VAL A 96 27.45 -3.73 0.01
CA VAL A 96 26.67 -4.17 -1.15
C VAL A 96 26.87 -3.20 -2.32
N LEU A 97 27.44 -3.72 -3.41
CA LEU A 97 27.70 -2.96 -4.65
C LEU A 97 26.73 -3.31 -5.79
N SER A 98 25.77 -4.21 -5.55
CA SER A 98 24.77 -4.60 -6.53
C SER A 98 23.49 -5.05 -5.84
N LYS A 99 22.33 -4.63 -6.36
CA LYS A 99 21.01 -5.05 -5.91
C LYS A 99 20.19 -5.51 -7.09
N SER A 100 19.82 -6.79 -7.09
CA SER A 100 18.91 -7.37 -8.08
C SER A 100 17.50 -7.49 -7.50
N TYR A 101 16.52 -7.41 -8.36
CA TYR A 101 15.11 -7.68 -8.08
C TYR A 101 14.60 -8.73 -9.08
N THR A 102 13.87 -9.71 -8.59
CA THR A 102 13.07 -10.58 -9.43
C THR A 102 11.90 -9.80 -10.03
N VAL A 103 11.27 -10.36 -11.05
CA VAL A 103 10.08 -9.73 -11.69
C VAL A 103 8.98 -9.50 -10.68
N ILE A 104 8.68 -10.46 -9.79
CA ILE A 104 7.63 -10.31 -8.78
C ILE A 104 7.99 -9.25 -7.73
N GLU A 105 9.24 -9.20 -7.27
CA GLU A 105 9.70 -8.19 -6.30
C GLU A 105 9.65 -6.78 -6.88
N PHE A 106 10.15 -6.63 -8.12
CA PHE A 106 10.15 -5.32 -8.79
C PHE A 106 8.74 -4.87 -9.13
N ASN A 107 7.87 -5.80 -9.55
CA ASN A 107 6.45 -5.52 -9.79
C ASN A 107 5.74 -5.04 -8.51
N ALA A 108 5.94 -5.72 -7.39
CA ALA A 108 5.36 -5.30 -6.11
C ALA A 108 5.84 -3.90 -5.68
N LEU A 109 7.13 -3.59 -5.90
CA LEU A 109 7.68 -2.25 -5.64
C LEU A 109 7.01 -1.20 -6.53
N MET A 110 6.82 -1.47 -7.83
CA MET A 110 6.15 -0.56 -8.76
C MET A 110 4.67 -0.33 -8.39
N LEU A 111 3.96 -1.39 -8.02
CA LEU A 111 2.58 -1.28 -7.53
C LEU A 111 2.49 -0.47 -6.23
N SER A 112 3.49 -0.57 -5.36
CA SER A 112 3.55 0.24 -4.14
C SER A 112 3.75 1.75 -4.40
N LEU A 113 4.22 2.12 -5.59
CA LEU A 113 4.27 3.51 -6.10
C LEU A 113 2.96 3.93 -6.78
N ALA A 114 1.92 3.08 -6.71
CA ALA A 114 0.62 3.28 -7.36
C ALA A 114 0.70 3.41 -8.90
N LEU A 115 1.66 2.75 -9.54
CA LEU A 115 1.71 2.72 -11.01
C LEU A 115 0.54 1.92 -11.58
N PRO A 116 -0.10 2.39 -12.65
CA PRO A 116 -1.15 1.65 -13.35
C PRO A 116 -0.59 0.36 -13.95
N THR A 117 -1.34 -0.72 -13.89
CA THR A 117 -0.99 -2.01 -14.48
C THR A 117 -1.30 -2.05 -15.97
N GLY A 118 -0.49 -2.78 -16.75
CA GLY A 118 -0.66 -2.91 -18.20
C GLY A 118 -0.27 -1.65 -19.01
N VAL A 119 0.23 -0.61 -18.36
CA VAL A 119 0.63 0.66 -18.98
C VAL A 119 2.07 1.00 -18.60
N ALA A 120 2.88 1.35 -19.59
CA ALA A 120 4.24 1.79 -19.35
C ALA A 120 4.26 3.14 -18.62
N SER A 121 4.95 3.19 -17.50
CA SER A 121 5.11 4.37 -16.65
C SER A 121 6.59 4.64 -16.40
N ASN A 122 6.97 5.90 -16.21
CA ASN A 122 8.37 6.27 -15.95
C ASN A 122 8.62 6.42 -14.45
N VAL A 123 9.70 5.81 -14.00
CA VAL A 123 10.19 5.83 -12.62
C VAL A 123 11.59 6.40 -12.57
N ASP A 124 11.81 7.33 -11.67
CA ASP A 124 13.11 7.90 -11.34
C ASP A 124 13.72 7.11 -10.18
N VAL A 125 14.96 6.67 -10.34
CA VAL A 125 15.72 5.93 -9.34
C VAL A 125 17.02 6.62 -9.05
N ARG A 126 17.40 6.77 -7.77
CA ARG A 126 18.70 7.32 -7.37
C ARG A 126 19.25 6.57 -6.16
N LEU A 127 20.56 6.64 -6.00
CA LEU A 127 21.24 6.22 -4.79
C LEU A 127 21.35 7.41 -3.83
N LYS A 128 20.94 7.21 -2.58
CA LYS A 128 21.16 8.12 -1.46
C LYS A 128 22.24 7.53 -0.57
N THR A 129 23.32 8.27 -0.35
CA THR A 129 24.41 7.92 0.56
C THR A 129 24.44 8.91 1.71
N THR A 130 24.56 8.41 2.95
CA THR A 130 24.58 9.22 4.19
C THR A 130 25.71 8.76 5.09
N VAL A 131 26.39 9.69 5.73
CA VAL A 131 27.37 9.44 6.80
C VAL A 131 26.73 9.83 8.13
N GLY A 132 26.48 8.86 9.00
CA GLY A 132 25.86 9.08 10.30
C GLY A 132 24.54 9.86 10.18
N LYS A 133 24.46 11.03 10.82
CA LYS A 133 23.31 11.96 10.75
C LYS A 133 23.56 13.15 9.82
N GLY A 134 24.60 13.11 9.00
CA GLY A 134 24.94 14.17 8.07
C GLY A 134 23.93 14.33 6.92
N ALA A 135 24.09 15.40 6.15
CA ALA A 135 23.29 15.63 4.95
C ALA A 135 23.57 14.52 3.91
N PRO A 136 22.55 13.98 3.24
CA PRO A 136 22.74 12.98 2.21
C PRO A 136 23.34 13.55 0.94
N VAL A 137 24.11 12.72 0.22
CA VAL A 137 24.51 12.96 -1.16
C VAL A 137 23.79 11.96 -2.08
N TYR A 138 23.51 12.35 -3.30
CA TYR A 138 22.71 11.56 -4.24
C TYR A 138 23.47 11.30 -5.53
N SER A 139 23.24 10.14 -6.12
CA SER A 139 23.67 9.87 -7.49
C SER A 139 22.84 10.65 -8.50
N ALA A 140 23.33 10.70 -9.74
CA ALA A 140 22.50 11.04 -10.89
C ALA A 140 21.27 10.11 -10.94
N VAL A 141 20.11 10.66 -11.39
CA VAL A 141 18.85 9.93 -11.52
C VAL A 141 18.91 8.98 -12.72
N GLN A 142 18.56 7.73 -12.51
CA GLN A 142 18.30 6.76 -13.57
C GLN A 142 16.81 6.74 -13.87
N LYS A 143 16.42 6.93 -15.13
CA LYS A 143 15.03 6.84 -15.58
C LYS A 143 14.76 5.45 -16.14
N ILE A 144 13.70 4.81 -15.68
CA ILE A 144 13.29 3.48 -16.09
C ILE A 144 11.82 3.56 -16.53
N SER A 145 11.55 3.11 -17.75
CA SER A 145 10.18 2.87 -18.22
C SER A 145 9.77 1.46 -17.83
N VAL A 146 8.69 1.30 -17.06
CA VAL A 146 8.24 -0.01 -16.60
C VAL A 146 6.75 -0.17 -16.82
N ASN A 147 6.34 -1.34 -17.33
CA ASN A 147 4.95 -1.77 -17.45
C ASN A 147 4.70 -2.87 -16.42
N PRO A 148 4.07 -2.56 -15.26
CA PRO A 148 3.76 -3.56 -14.26
C PRO A 148 2.51 -4.36 -14.64
N TYR A 149 2.41 -5.61 -14.13
CA TYR A 149 1.21 -6.43 -14.23
C TYR A 149 0.42 -6.42 -12.93
N ALA A 150 -0.89 -6.69 -13.02
CA ALA A 150 -1.75 -6.78 -11.85
C ALA A 150 -1.39 -8.00 -11.01
N LEU A 151 -1.02 -7.78 -9.75
CA LEU A 151 -0.78 -8.84 -8.78
C LEU A 151 -2.04 -8.97 -7.93
N ILE A 152 -3.04 -9.68 -8.47
CA ILE A 152 -4.34 -9.84 -7.82
C ILE A 152 -4.32 -11.11 -6.98
N SER A 153 -4.79 -11.02 -5.74
CA SER A 153 -5.06 -12.17 -4.88
C SER A 153 -6.48 -12.10 -4.32
N TYR A 154 -6.99 -13.26 -3.92
CA TYR A 154 -8.37 -13.42 -3.50
C TYR A 154 -8.44 -14.21 -2.20
N ILE A 155 -9.44 -13.89 -1.38
CA ILE A 155 -9.93 -14.69 -0.26
C ILE A 155 -11.45 -14.79 -0.39
N TYR A 156 -12.07 -15.67 0.37
CA TYR A 156 -13.47 -16.04 0.21
C TYR A 156 -14.21 -15.95 1.53
N ALA A 157 -15.51 -15.70 1.47
CA ALA A 157 -16.35 -15.52 2.63
C ALA A 157 -17.51 -16.55 2.65
N PRO A 158 -17.23 -17.87 2.85
CA PRO A 158 -18.31 -18.84 2.97
C PRO A 158 -19.12 -18.61 4.24
N GLY A 159 -20.45 -18.74 4.14
CA GLY A 159 -21.33 -18.48 5.25
C GLY A 159 -22.73 -19.07 5.09
N LYS A 160 -23.55 -18.91 6.11
CA LYS A 160 -24.93 -19.40 6.15
C LYS A 160 -25.80 -18.86 5.00
N TYR A 161 -25.53 -17.64 4.54
CA TYR A 161 -26.25 -16.96 3.46
C TYR A 161 -26.13 -17.66 2.09
N GLN A 162 -25.16 -18.60 1.93
CA GLN A 162 -24.93 -19.41 0.72
C GLN A 162 -24.62 -20.89 1.07
N GLU A 163 -25.18 -21.39 2.18
CA GLU A 163 -25.10 -22.79 2.61
C GLU A 163 -23.69 -23.29 2.95
N TRP A 164 -22.78 -22.40 3.32
CA TRP A 164 -21.39 -22.69 3.72
C TRP A 164 -20.53 -23.35 2.64
N ASP A 165 -20.89 -23.26 1.36
CA ASP A 165 -20.06 -23.81 0.27
C ASP A 165 -18.92 -22.84 -0.11
N PRO A 166 -17.63 -23.18 0.13
CA PRO A 166 -16.51 -22.33 -0.24
C PRO A 166 -16.40 -22.06 -1.76
N ASN A 167 -16.95 -22.94 -2.62
CA ASN A 167 -16.88 -22.77 -4.07
C ASN A 167 -17.79 -21.65 -4.57
N THR A 168 -18.91 -21.41 -3.89
CA THR A 168 -19.90 -20.38 -4.23
C THR A 168 -19.75 -19.12 -3.39
N ALA A 169 -18.78 -19.11 -2.45
CA ALA A 169 -18.55 -18.00 -1.52
C ALA A 169 -18.24 -16.67 -2.21
N ASN A 170 -18.68 -15.58 -1.59
CA ASN A 170 -18.30 -14.25 -2.04
C ASN A 170 -16.79 -14.07 -2.02
N THR A 171 -16.29 -13.44 -3.07
CA THR A 171 -14.86 -13.18 -3.27
C THR A 171 -14.50 -11.78 -2.78
N LEU A 172 -13.43 -11.70 -1.99
CA LEU A 172 -12.78 -10.46 -1.65
C LEU A 172 -11.45 -10.39 -2.38
N MET A 173 -11.13 -9.27 -2.99
CA MET A 173 -9.99 -9.07 -3.88
C MET A 173 -8.97 -8.11 -3.27
N SER A 174 -7.70 -8.46 -3.40
CA SER A 174 -6.57 -7.55 -3.18
C SER A 174 -5.93 -7.24 -4.53
N PRO A 175 -6.08 -6.02 -5.08
CA PRO A 175 -5.58 -5.66 -6.42
C PRO A 175 -4.06 -5.69 -6.54
N ILE A 176 -3.36 -5.60 -5.42
CA ILE A 176 -1.89 -5.55 -5.35
C ILE A 176 -1.31 -6.62 -4.42
N SER A 177 -2.14 -7.59 -4.00
CA SER A 177 -1.74 -8.71 -3.10
C SER A 177 -1.01 -8.26 -1.83
N ASN A 178 -1.45 -7.17 -1.22
CA ASN A 178 -0.82 -6.56 -0.06
C ASN A 178 -1.42 -7.01 1.29
N GLY A 179 -2.25 -8.05 1.29
CA GLY A 179 -2.92 -8.56 2.48
C GLY A 179 -4.20 -7.80 2.87
N ILE A 180 -4.60 -6.78 2.10
CA ILE A 180 -5.87 -6.06 2.29
C ILE A 180 -6.81 -6.47 1.17
N TYR A 181 -7.94 -7.06 1.52
CA TYR A 181 -8.94 -7.61 0.61
C TYR A 181 -10.27 -6.90 0.80
N VAL A 182 -10.91 -6.52 -0.32
CA VAL A 182 -12.21 -5.85 -0.31
C VAL A 182 -13.19 -6.61 -1.21
N GLY A 183 -14.41 -6.77 -0.74
CA GLY A 183 -15.52 -7.36 -1.49
C GLY A 183 -16.84 -6.92 -0.93
N TYR A 184 -17.93 -7.40 -1.55
CA TYR A 184 -19.29 -7.06 -1.15
C TYR A 184 -20.09 -8.33 -0.89
N ILE A 185 -20.75 -8.39 0.25
CA ILE A 185 -21.54 -9.54 0.68
C ILE A 185 -22.96 -9.07 0.98
N LYS A 186 -23.95 -9.77 0.42
CA LYS A 186 -25.37 -9.54 0.74
C LYS A 186 -25.84 -10.58 1.75
N PHE A 187 -26.24 -10.13 2.90
CA PHE A 187 -26.89 -10.98 3.91
C PHE A 187 -28.40 -10.87 3.79
N LEU A 188 -29.05 -12.00 3.58
CA LEU A 188 -30.50 -12.10 3.44
C LEU A 188 -31.10 -12.78 4.66
N ALA A 189 -32.36 -12.47 4.96
CA ALA A 189 -33.10 -13.21 5.96
C ALA A 189 -33.27 -14.67 5.51
N THR A 190 -32.73 -15.59 6.29
CA THR A 190 -32.96 -17.03 6.14
C THR A 190 -33.72 -17.55 7.37
N ALA A 191 -34.31 -18.74 7.25
CA ALA A 191 -35.04 -19.34 8.36
C ALA A 191 -34.19 -19.47 9.66
N ASP A 192 -32.86 -19.56 9.52
CA ASP A 192 -31.90 -19.78 10.62
C ASP A 192 -30.96 -18.58 10.85
N ASN A 193 -31.40 -17.37 10.55
CA ASN A 193 -30.58 -16.17 10.76
C ASN A 193 -29.27 -16.16 9.96
N GLY A 194 -29.33 -16.00 8.63
CA GLY A 194 -28.24 -16.12 7.64
C GLY A 194 -27.04 -15.18 7.77
N LEU A 195 -26.71 -14.70 8.98
CA LEU A 195 -25.66 -13.70 9.22
C LEU A 195 -24.29 -14.30 9.53
N ALA A 196 -24.21 -15.61 9.81
CA ALA A 196 -22.97 -16.27 10.18
C ALA A 196 -22.10 -16.58 8.95
N PHE A 197 -20.81 -16.30 9.02
CA PHE A 197 -19.82 -16.60 7.98
C PHE A 197 -18.42 -16.75 8.55
N LYS A 198 -17.47 -17.17 7.71
CA LYS A 198 -16.04 -17.15 7.96
C LYS A 198 -15.31 -16.54 6.76
N ILE A 199 -14.02 -16.30 6.91
CA ILE A 199 -13.14 -15.95 5.79
C ILE A 199 -12.20 -17.12 5.56
N THR A 200 -12.05 -17.56 4.30
CA THR A 200 -11.12 -18.63 3.92
C THR A 200 -10.09 -18.11 2.90
N PRO A 201 -8.79 -18.42 3.08
CA PRO A 201 -7.76 -18.03 2.09
C PRO A 201 -7.94 -18.70 0.73
N GLN A 202 -8.57 -19.87 0.69
CA GLN A 202 -8.83 -20.68 -0.50
C GLN A 202 -10.30 -21.12 -0.52
N LYS A 203 -10.77 -21.63 -1.67
CA LYS A 203 -12.11 -22.22 -1.82
C LYS A 203 -12.21 -23.60 -1.17
N ASN A 204 -11.76 -23.70 0.08
CA ASN A 204 -11.83 -24.91 0.90
C ASN A 204 -11.84 -24.55 2.39
N TRP A 205 -11.94 -25.56 3.27
CA TRP A 205 -11.97 -25.41 4.72
C TRP A 205 -10.63 -25.74 5.41
N ASP A 206 -9.52 -25.88 4.67
CA ASP A 206 -8.23 -26.23 5.27
C ASP A 206 -7.76 -25.15 6.26
N ASN A 207 -8.04 -23.89 5.94
CA ASN A 207 -7.75 -22.74 6.80
C ASN A 207 -8.87 -21.72 6.76
N SER A 208 -9.13 -21.07 7.89
CA SER A 208 -10.15 -20.03 7.98
C SER A 208 -9.82 -18.97 9.01
N TYR A 209 -10.41 -17.80 8.88
CA TYR A 209 -10.47 -16.79 9.93
C TYR A 209 -11.85 -16.79 10.55
N GLY A 210 -11.88 -16.79 11.88
CA GLY A 210 -13.07 -16.59 12.69
C GLY A 210 -12.89 -15.44 13.66
N THR A 211 -13.77 -15.29 14.64
CA THR A 211 -13.67 -14.24 15.66
C THR A 211 -14.26 -14.67 16.99
N ASN A 212 -13.85 -14.02 18.09
CA ASN A 212 -14.49 -14.06 19.39
C ASN A 212 -15.15 -12.71 19.74
N SER A 213 -15.21 -11.80 18.78
CA SER A 213 -15.77 -10.45 18.91
C SER A 213 -17.05 -10.31 18.10
N GLN A 214 -17.82 -9.24 18.33
CA GLN A 214 -19.04 -8.97 17.59
C GLN A 214 -19.08 -7.51 17.15
N PHE A 215 -19.74 -7.27 16.02
CA PHE A 215 -20.12 -5.92 15.62
C PHE A 215 -21.19 -5.38 16.56
N SER A 216 -21.15 -4.10 16.83
CA SER A 216 -22.17 -3.40 17.62
C SER A 216 -22.31 -1.95 17.16
N SER A 217 -23.27 -1.20 17.70
CA SER A 217 -23.46 0.20 17.33
C SER A 217 -22.16 0.99 17.49
N GLY A 218 -21.71 1.62 16.40
CA GLY A 218 -20.44 2.38 16.35
C GLY A 218 -19.18 1.54 16.18
N ILE A 219 -19.26 0.19 16.27
CA ILE A 219 -18.12 -0.71 16.05
C ILE A 219 -18.32 -1.43 14.71
N ASN A 220 -17.61 -0.98 13.69
CA ASN A 220 -17.63 -1.56 12.34
C ASN A 220 -16.36 -2.35 12.00
N THR A 221 -15.42 -2.49 12.94
CA THR A 221 -14.16 -3.21 12.78
C THR A 221 -13.93 -4.10 13.99
N ILE A 222 -13.66 -5.38 13.75
CA ILE A 222 -13.41 -6.38 14.80
C ILE A 222 -12.13 -7.15 14.50
N PRO A 223 -11.43 -7.70 15.51
CA PRO A 223 -10.31 -8.61 15.30
C PRO A 223 -10.79 -9.95 14.73
N ILE A 224 -9.96 -10.56 13.89
CA ILE A 224 -10.14 -11.92 13.37
C ILE A 224 -8.98 -12.81 13.79
N LEU A 225 -9.22 -14.10 13.88
CA LEU A 225 -8.28 -15.10 14.40
C LEU A 225 -8.07 -16.19 13.33
N TYR A 226 -6.83 -16.40 12.92
CA TYR A 226 -6.47 -17.42 11.94
C TYR A 226 -6.58 -18.84 12.57
N ASN A 227 -7.31 -19.73 11.92
CA ASN A 227 -7.57 -21.12 12.33
C ASN A 227 -8.15 -21.30 13.74
N THR A 228 -8.69 -20.23 14.31
CA THR A 228 -9.36 -20.24 15.63
C THR A 228 -10.54 -19.26 15.61
N GLY A 229 -11.25 -19.17 16.74
CA GLY A 229 -12.43 -18.31 16.87
C GLY A 229 -13.70 -18.94 16.31
N GLY A 230 -14.83 -18.40 16.76
CA GLY A 230 -16.17 -18.76 16.31
C GLY A 230 -16.52 -18.19 14.94
N ASP A 231 -17.77 -18.35 14.55
CA ASP A 231 -18.29 -17.73 13.34
C ASP A 231 -18.35 -16.20 13.50
N ILE A 232 -18.13 -15.50 12.39
CA ILE A 232 -18.32 -14.07 12.30
C ILE A 232 -19.82 -13.84 12.08
N ILE A 233 -20.42 -12.96 12.87
CA ILE A 233 -21.83 -12.59 12.69
C ILE A 233 -21.89 -11.21 12.06
N ALA A 234 -22.44 -11.11 10.85
CA ALA A 234 -22.60 -9.83 10.15
C ALA A 234 -23.46 -8.84 10.98
N PRO A 235 -23.24 -7.52 10.84
CA PRO A 235 -23.97 -6.52 11.64
C PRO A 235 -25.48 -6.54 11.44
N GLY A 236 -25.97 -7.01 10.29
CA GLY A 236 -27.37 -7.08 9.94
C GLY A 236 -27.63 -7.56 8.50
N LEU A 237 -28.84 -7.41 8.05
CA LEU A 237 -29.25 -7.74 6.68
C LEU A 237 -28.84 -6.63 5.69
N GLY A 238 -28.73 -6.99 4.41
CA GLY A 238 -28.37 -6.08 3.32
C GLY A 238 -26.94 -6.28 2.82
N TYR A 239 -26.51 -5.38 1.96
CA TYR A 239 -25.13 -5.39 1.45
C TYR A 239 -24.16 -4.73 2.41
N TYR A 240 -22.99 -5.32 2.54
CA TYR A 240 -21.85 -4.76 3.25
C TYR A 240 -20.61 -4.77 2.38
N GLN A 241 -19.91 -3.64 2.33
CA GLN A 241 -18.52 -3.64 1.92
C GLN A 241 -17.71 -4.26 3.08
N THR A 242 -17.06 -5.36 2.75
CA THR A 242 -16.27 -6.15 3.69
C THR A 242 -14.79 -5.96 3.36
N THR A 243 -14.02 -5.45 4.30
CA THR A 243 -12.57 -5.29 4.19
C THR A 243 -11.89 -6.21 5.20
N VAL A 244 -11.02 -7.08 4.72
CA VAL A 244 -10.18 -7.95 5.54
C VAL A 244 -8.74 -7.49 5.41
N ASP A 245 -8.12 -7.15 6.53
CA ASP A 245 -6.68 -6.88 6.62
C ASP A 245 -6.01 -8.06 7.33
N THR A 246 -5.34 -8.92 6.57
CA THR A 246 -4.64 -10.09 7.10
C THR A 246 -3.31 -9.75 7.78
N ASN A 247 -2.78 -8.54 7.59
CA ASN A 247 -1.58 -8.08 8.28
C ASN A 247 -1.92 -7.59 9.69
N ALA A 248 -3.04 -6.84 9.81
CA ALA A 248 -3.54 -6.35 11.10
C ALA A 248 -4.47 -7.36 11.80
N ASN A 249 -4.86 -8.43 11.12
CA ASN A 249 -5.86 -9.39 11.57
C ASN A 249 -7.19 -8.71 11.96
N THR A 250 -7.72 -7.89 11.08
CA THR A 250 -8.99 -7.17 11.28
C THR A 250 -9.98 -7.39 10.16
N LEU A 251 -11.25 -7.32 10.50
CA LEU A 251 -12.38 -7.34 9.59
C LEU A 251 -13.22 -6.09 9.81
N LYS A 252 -13.45 -5.33 8.75
CA LYS A 252 -14.34 -4.16 8.75
C LYS A 252 -15.52 -4.41 7.85
N MET A 253 -16.72 -4.07 8.32
CA MET A 253 -17.96 -4.13 7.55
C MET A 253 -18.72 -2.81 7.66
N ILE A 254 -19.09 -2.24 6.51
CA ILE A 254 -19.92 -1.02 6.44
C ILE A 254 -21.09 -1.28 5.49
N PRO A 255 -22.32 -0.79 5.80
CA PRO A 255 -23.43 -0.88 4.87
C PRO A 255 -23.08 -0.27 3.52
N TYR A 256 -23.44 -0.95 2.44
CA TYR A 256 -23.02 -0.54 1.10
C TYR A 256 -24.02 -1.02 0.03
N GLN A 257 -25.04 -0.26 -0.24
CA GLN A 257 -25.99 -0.50 -1.34
C GLN A 257 -25.77 0.53 -2.43
N MET A 258 -25.38 0.08 -3.62
CA MET A 258 -25.34 0.94 -4.80
C MET A 258 -26.70 0.97 -5.47
N SER A 259 -27.10 2.15 -5.96
CA SER A 259 -28.36 2.34 -6.70
C SER A 259 -28.18 3.33 -7.85
N LEU A 260 -29.12 3.25 -8.80
CA LEU A 260 -29.35 4.25 -9.86
C LEU A 260 -30.55 5.09 -9.49
N ILE A 261 -30.49 6.40 -9.73
CA ILE A 261 -31.59 7.33 -9.50
C ILE A 261 -31.56 8.48 -10.52
N GLY A 262 -32.70 8.99 -10.92
CA GLY A 262 -32.79 10.17 -11.79
C GLY A 262 -33.96 10.17 -12.76
N SER A 263 -34.10 11.25 -13.50
CA SER A 263 -35.19 11.43 -14.47
C SER A 263 -35.10 10.47 -15.67
N ALA A 264 -33.90 9.92 -15.93
CA ALA A 264 -33.69 8.91 -16.99
C ALA A 264 -34.04 7.49 -16.55
N THR A 265 -34.21 7.22 -15.24
CA THR A 265 -34.60 5.88 -14.76
C THR A 265 -36.08 5.62 -14.95
N PRO A 266 -36.57 4.35 -14.96
CA PRO A 266 -38.01 4.04 -15.10
C PRO A 266 -38.91 4.73 -14.08
N GLY A 267 -38.41 5.08 -12.90
CA GLY A 267 -39.14 5.90 -11.92
C GLY A 267 -39.33 7.36 -12.36
N GLY A 268 -38.50 7.85 -13.29
CA GLY A 268 -38.57 9.16 -13.86
C GLY A 268 -38.35 10.34 -12.89
N ASP A 269 -37.74 10.08 -11.73
CA ASP A 269 -37.59 11.06 -10.67
C ASP A 269 -36.25 10.90 -9.88
N TRP A 270 -36.03 11.81 -8.94
CA TRP A 270 -34.86 11.82 -8.07
C TRP A 270 -35.17 11.29 -6.65
N SER A 271 -36.26 10.53 -6.49
CA SER A 271 -36.69 9.94 -5.22
C SER A 271 -36.77 8.41 -5.22
N THR A 272 -36.88 7.82 -6.43
CA THR A 272 -37.01 6.35 -6.60
C THR A 272 -35.71 5.72 -7.06
N ASP A 273 -35.11 4.91 -6.22
CA ASP A 273 -33.88 4.19 -6.53
C ASP A 273 -34.14 2.87 -7.27
N ILE A 274 -33.22 2.51 -8.14
CA ILE A 274 -33.08 1.17 -8.68
C ILE A 274 -31.84 0.54 -8.04
N ASP A 275 -32.04 -0.45 -7.18
CA ASP A 275 -30.97 -1.16 -6.53
C ASP A 275 -30.10 -1.92 -7.51
N MET A 276 -28.79 -1.77 -7.38
CA MET A 276 -27.81 -2.58 -8.07
C MET A 276 -27.52 -3.87 -7.30
N VAL A 277 -27.12 -4.91 -8.02
CA VAL A 277 -26.73 -6.20 -7.48
C VAL A 277 -25.23 -6.39 -7.72
N TRP A 278 -24.54 -6.85 -6.70
CA TRP A 278 -23.11 -7.22 -6.84
C TRP A 278 -22.97 -8.55 -7.58
N ASP A 279 -22.30 -8.53 -8.71
CA ASP A 279 -21.89 -9.74 -9.42
C ASP A 279 -20.54 -10.22 -8.88
N ASN A 280 -20.58 -11.31 -8.12
CA ASN A 280 -19.40 -11.89 -7.50
C ASN A 280 -18.43 -12.52 -8.50
N THR A 281 -18.88 -12.86 -9.70
CA THR A 281 -18.05 -13.46 -10.77
C THR A 281 -17.28 -12.37 -11.51
N GLN A 282 -17.97 -11.29 -11.85
CA GLN A 282 -17.39 -10.16 -12.58
C GLN A 282 -16.77 -9.11 -11.65
N LEU A 283 -17.01 -9.22 -10.34
CA LEU A 283 -16.56 -8.28 -9.29
C LEU A 283 -16.97 -6.84 -9.59
N LYS A 284 -18.24 -6.68 -9.99
CA LYS A 284 -18.82 -5.37 -10.31
C LYS A 284 -20.28 -5.26 -9.87
N TRP A 285 -20.74 -4.02 -9.65
CA TRP A 285 -22.15 -3.71 -9.44
C TRP A 285 -22.88 -3.69 -10.78
N THR A 286 -24.03 -4.34 -10.85
CA THR A 286 -24.85 -4.44 -12.07
C THR A 286 -26.29 -4.03 -11.79
N ALA A 287 -26.92 -3.40 -12.77
CA ALA A 287 -28.36 -3.18 -12.80
C ALA A 287 -28.85 -3.24 -14.26
N THR A 288 -30.07 -3.69 -14.45
CA THR A 288 -30.74 -3.64 -15.75
C THR A 288 -31.92 -2.67 -15.65
N ALA A 289 -31.94 -1.64 -16.50
CA ALA A 289 -33.01 -0.67 -16.57
C ALA A 289 -33.21 -0.17 -18.00
N THR A 290 -34.46 0.11 -18.37
CA THR A 290 -34.76 0.81 -19.61
C THR A 290 -34.71 2.31 -19.35
N PHE A 291 -33.69 2.98 -19.88
CA PHE A 291 -33.51 4.41 -19.69
C PHE A 291 -34.42 5.23 -20.60
N LEU A 292 -34.97 6.31 -20.05
CA LEU A 292 -35.67 7.37 -20.74
C LEU A 292 -34.72 8.53 -21.06
N ALA A 293 -35.13 9.48 -21.87
CA ALA A 293 -34.37 10.72 -22.04
C ALA A 293 -34.32 11.49 -20.70
N GLY A 294 -33.13 11.82 -20.24
CA GLY A 294 -32.96 12.51 -18.95
C GLY A 294 -31.56 12.28 -18.36
N GLU A 295 -31.46 12.53 -17.08
CA GLU A 295 -30.21 12.41 -16.30
C GLU A 295 -30.34 11.33 -15.23
N PHE A 296 -29.23 10.71 -14.87
CA PHE A 296 -29.17 9.79 -13.74
C PHE A 296 -27.83 9.90 -12.99
N LYS A 297 -27.83 9.41 -11.76
CA LYS A 297 -26.65 9.26 -10.92
C LYS A 297 -26.63 7.87 -10.31
N PHE A 298 -25.42 7.45 -9.93
CA PHE A 298 -25.24 6.42 -8.93
C PHE A 298 -25.25 7.05 -7.55
N ARG A 299 -25.84 6.41 -6.55
CA ARG A 299 -25.71 6.84 -5.16
C ARG A 299 -25.58 5.66 -4.21
N LEU A 300 -24.97 5.95 -3.05
CA LEU A 300 -24.73 4.95 -2.02
C LEU A 300 -25.84 5.01 -0.95
N ASN A 301 -26.33 3.84 -0.55
CA ASN A 301 -27.27 3.66 0.57
C ASN A 301 -28.55 4.49 0.48
N HIS A 302 -29.02 4.84 -0.73
CA HIS A 302 -30.22 5.66 -0.98
C HIS A 302 -30.18 7.04 -0.29
N ASP A 303 -28.99 7.55 -0.01
CA ASP A 303 -28.79 8.74 0.80
C ASP A 303 -27.95 9.78 0.06
N TRP A 304 -28.47 11.00 -0.09
CA TRP A 304 -27.78 12.10 -0.74
C TRP A 304 -26.62 12.69 0.08
N SER A 305 -26.57 12.41 1.38
CA SER A 305 -25.43 12.76 2.24
C SER A 305 -24.24 11.83 2.04
N GLN A 306 -24.46 10.67 1.40
CA GLN A 306 -23.45 9.69 1.06
C GLN A 306 -22.83 9.97 -0.32
N PRO A 307 -21.71 9.33 -0.69
CA PRO A 307 -21.11 9.46 -2.01
C PRO A 307 -22.14 9.21 -3.12
N ASN A 308 -22.12 10.09 -4.12
CA ASN A 308 -22.89 9.93 -5.34
C ASN A 308 -22.03 10.34 -6.53
N TRP A 309 -22.29 9.72 -7.67
CA TRP A 309 -21.47 9.87 -8.87
C TRP A 309 -22.35 10.16 -10.07
N GLY A 310 -21.95 11.12 -10.90
CA GLY A 310 -22.62 11.48 -12.14
C GLY A 310 -21.65 12.26 -13.03
N GLY A 311 -21.84 12.17 -14.35
CA GLY A 311 -21.00 12.80 -15.34
C GLY A 311 -20.22 11.79 -16.19
N LEU A 312 -19.85 12.21 -17.41
CA LEU A 312 -19.28 11.32 -18.43
C LEU A 312 -17.95 10.66 -18.05
N ALA A 313 -17.10 11.34 -17.27
CA ALA A 313 -15.77 10.83 -16.91
C ALA A 313 -15.82 9.78 -15.79
N GLU A 314 -16.79 9.87 -14.89
CA GLU A 314 -16.95 8.93 -13.76
C GLU A 314 -17.72 7.67 -14.17
N MET A 315 -18.57 7.75 -15.19
CA MET A 315 -19.37 6.63 -15.70
C MET A 315 -18.54 5.53 -16.36
N LEU A 316 -17.43 5.86 -17.01
CA LEU A 316 -16.59 4.90 -17.72
C LEU A 316 -15.85 3.93 -16.81
N GLN A 317 -15.70 4.22 -15.53
CA GLN A 317 -15.10 3.29 -14.55
C GLN A 317 -16.10 2.37 -13.85
N LEU A 318 -17.40 2.67 -13.92
CA LEU A 318 -18.46 1.97 -13.18
C LEU A 318 -19.42 1.19 -14.08
N LEU A 319 -19.38 1.40 -15.40
CA LEU A 319 -20.34 0.85 -16.35
C LEU A 319 -19.74 -0.20 -17.30
N GLU A 320 -20.18 -1.44 -17.20
CA GLU A 320 -20.73 -2.17 -18.34
C GLU A 320 -22.25 -2.22 -18.15
N VAL A 321 -22.96 -1.36 -18.86
CA VAL A 321 -24.43 -1.46 -19.02
C VAL A 321 -24.67 -2.38 -20.22
N ILE A 322 -25.27 -3.53 -19.98
CA ILE A 322 -25.78 -4.42 -21.01
C ILE A 322 -27.20 -4.01 -21.34
#